data_e19b078c65d3f4e4101bb6824c7a232a
#
_entry.id   e19b078c65d3f4e4101bb6824c7a232a
#
_cell.length_a   1.000
_cell.length_b   1.000
_cell.length_c   1.000
_cell.angle_alpha   90.00
_cell.angle_beta   90.00
_cell.angle_gamma   90.00
#
_symmetry.space_group_name_H-M   'P 1'
#
loop_
_entity.id
_entity.type
_entity.pdbx_description
1 polymer ?
#
loop_
_entity_poly.entity_id
_entity_poly.type
_entity_poly.pdbx_seq_one_letter_code
_entity_poly.pdbx_strand_id
1 'polypeptide(L)'
;MKHRVLVVDDDSQYRELLKCWLESEGHEAILAETLEDGFVGIATEPLPDVVLLDIHLGQKNGLTLVHWVRKQRHLAHVQIAAVTGLNTFKDLKSIGEAGCDTCFTKPIDFKALREYLASLSVPSVS
;
A
#
# COMPACT_ATOMS: atom_id res chain seq x y z
N MET A 1 -9.61 7.82 13.04
CA MET A 1 -8.94 6.52 13.17
C MET A 1 -7.56 6.60 12.54
N LYS A 2 -6.51 6.19 13.25
CA LYS A 2 -5.13 6.35 12.78
C LYS A 2 -4.57 5.03 12.27
N HIS A 3 -4.12 5.02 11.03
CA HIS A 3 -3.41 3.88 10.44
C HIS A 3 -1.93 4.21 10.27
N ARG A 4 -1.11 3.17 10.28
CA ARG A 4 0.28 3.26 9.89
C ARG A 4 0.35 2.73 8.46
N VAL A 5 0.66 3.62 7.51
CA VAL A 5 0.57 3.33 6.08
C VAL A 5 1.96 3.33 5.47
N LEU A 6 2.35 2.20 4.89
CA LEU A 6 3.57 2.10 4.10
C LEU A 6 3.25 2.47 2.66
N VAL A 7 3.92 3.48 2.14
CA VAL A 7 3.76 3.93 0.75
C VAL A 7 4.99 3.49 -0.04
N VAL A 8 4.78 2.61 -1.01
CA VAL A 8 5.84 2.10 -1.87
C VAL A 8 5.60 2.64 -3.27
N ASP A 9 6.42 3.61 -3.69
CA ASP A 9 6.29 4.28 -4.99
C ASP A 9 7.63 4.90 -5.36
N ASP A 10 8.09 4.70 -6.59
CA ASP A 10 9.38 5.23 -7.04
C ASP A 10 9.30 6.69 -7.48
N ASP A 11 8.10 7.26 -7.62
CA ASP A 11 7.91 8.66 -7.94
C ASP A 11 7.96 9.51 -6.67
N SER A 12 9.00 10.32 -6.53
CA SER A 12 9.22 11.12 -5.32
C SER A 12 8.10 12.14 -5.07
N GLN A 13 7.58 12.74 -6.14
CA GLN A 13 6.51 13.74 -6.01
C GLN A 13 5.22 13.07 -5.53
N TYR A 14 4.93 11.89 -6.04
CA TYR A 14 3.73 11.16 -5.65
C TYR A 14 3.84 10.65 -4.20
N ARG A 15 5.02 10.16 -3.80
CA ARG A 15 5.25 9.79 -2.39
C ARG A 15 5.01 10.96 -1.46
N GLU A 16 5.55 12.12 -1.77
CA GLU A 16 5.36 13.32 -0.94
C GLU A 16 3.90 13.75 -0.89
N LEU A 17 3.21 13.68 -2.02
CA LEU A 17 1.78 14.00 -2.07
C LEU A 17 0.99 13.08 -1.14
N LEU A 18 1.22 11.77 -1.23
CA LEU A 18 0.54 10.79 -0.38
C LEU A 18 0.89 10.99 1.09
N LYS A 19 2.16 11.24 1.40
CA LYS A 19 2.59 11.52 2.77
C LYS A 19 1.84 12.72 3.35
N CYS A 20 1.83 13.83 2.63
CA CYS A 20 1.16 15.05 3.08
C CYS A 20 -0.33 14.80 3.32
N TRP A 21 -0.98 14.12 2.37
CA TRP A 21 -2.40 13.84 2.51
C TRP A 21 -2.68 12.90 3.69
N LEU A 22 -1.91 11.82 3.82
CA LEU A 22 -2.09 10.85 4.91
C LEU A 22 -1.91 11.53 6.28
N GLU A 23 -0.87 12.34 6.42
CA GLU A 23 -0.62 13.05 7.66
C GLU A 23 -1.73 14.06 7.97
N SER A 24 -2.26 14.72 6.94
CA SER A 24 -3.39 15.65 7.13
C SER A 24 -4.65 14.96 7.60
N GLU A 25 -4.79 13.67 7.29
CA GLU A 25 -5.93 12.86 7.73
C GLU A 25 -5.66 12.15 9.06
N GLY A 26 -4.51 12.43 9.69
CA GLY A 26 -4.17 11.85 10.99
C GLY A 26 -3.48 10.51 10.95
N HIS A 27 -3.06 10.05 9.77
CA HIS A 27 -2.34 8.79 9.64
C HIS A 27 -0.84 8.98 9.71
N GLU A 28 -0.11 7.92 9.96
CA GLU A 28 1.34 7.91 9.90
C GLU A 28 1.77 7.32 8.56
N ALA A 29 2.70 7.99 7.88
CA ALA A 29 3.20 7.53 6.58
C ALA A 29 4.64 7.08 6.70
N ILE A 30 4.93 5.88 6.20
CA ILE A 30 6.28 5.34 6.06
C ILE A 30 6.53 5.26 4.56
N LEU A 31 7.65 5.81 4.09
CA LEU A 31 7.91 5.92 2.66
C LEU A 31 8.97 4.91 2.22
N ALA A 32 8.73 4.28 1.08
CA ALA A 32 9.68 3.37 0.44
C ALA A 32 9.77 3.73 -1.05
N GLU A 33 10.99 3.93 -1.53
CA GLU A 33 11.24 4.32 -2.91
C GLU A 33 11.37 3.12 -3.84
N THR A 34 11.85 1.99 -3.30
CA THR A 34 12.16 0.80 -4.07
C THR A 34 11.41 -0.41 -3.50
N LEU A 35 11.39 -1.48 -4.29
CA LEU A 35 10.82 -2.75 -3.82
C LEU A 35 11.57 -3.24 -2.58
N GLU A 36 12.90 -3.12 -2.57
CA GLU A 36 13.73 -3.53 -1.44
C GLU A 36 13.37 -2.75 -0.17
N ASP A 37 13.20 -1.43 -0.30
CA ASP A 37 12.76 -0.59 0.82
C ASP A 37 11.36 -0.98 1.28
N GLY A 38 10.51 -1.42 0.36
CA GLY A 38 9.18 -1.93 0.68
C GLY A 38 9.26 -3.18 1.56
N PHE A 39 10.16 -4.12 1.24
CA PHE A 39 10.38 -5.30 2.07
C PHE A 39 10.89 -4.92 3.46
N VAL A 40 11.79 -3.95 3.53
CA VAL A 40 12.29 -3.46 4.84
C VAL A 40 11.14 -2.85 5.64
N GLY A 41 10.32 -2.03 4.99
CA GLY A 41 9.22 -1.35 5.66
C GLY A 41 8.18 -2.31 6.23
N ILE A 42 7.84 -3.37 5.48
CA ILE A 42 6.85 -4.34 5.93
C ILE A 42 7.37 -5.25 7.05
N ALA A 43 8.69 -5.33 7.19
CA ALA A 43 9.33 -6.20 8.19
C ALA A 43 9.80 -5.44 9.43
N THR A 44 9.73 -4.11 9.43
CA THR A 44 10.25 -3.27 10.53
C THR A 44 9.14 -2.93 11.52
N GLU A 45 9.39 -3.20 12.80
CA GLU A 45 8.47 -2.85 13.87
C GLU A 45 8.55 -1.35 14.22
N PRO A 46 7.44 -0.68 14.52
CA PRO A 46 6.08 -1.23 14.50
C PRO A 46 5.59 -1.43 13.07
N LEU A 47 4.90 -2.54 12.82
CA LEU A 47 4.49 -2.94 11.48
C LEU A 47 3.41 -2.01 10.93
N PRO A 48 3.41 -1.76 9.61
CA PRO A 48 2.29 -1.06 8.98
C PRO A 48 1.04 -1.94 9.01
N ASP A 49 -0.13 -1.31 9.05
CA ASP A 49 -1.39 -2.04 8.91
C ASP A 49 -1.99 -1.88 7.51
N VAL A 50 -1.50 -0.92 6.73
CA VAL A 50 -1.93 -0.70 5.34
C VAL A 50 -0.69 -0.47 4.48
N VAL A 51 -0.69 -1.02 3.27
CA VAL A 51 0.34 -0.76 2.25
C VAL A 51 -0.34 -0.16 1.02
N LEU A 52 0.15 1.00 0.59
CA LEU A 52 -0.21 1.56 -0.71
C LEU A 52 0.97 1.27 -1.63
N LEU A 53 0.77 0.38 -2.59
CA LEU A 53 1.85 -0.20 -3.37
C LEU A 53 1.70 0.12 -4.85
N ASP A 54 2.67 0.86 -5.40
CA ASP A 54 2.77 0.99 -6.85
C ASP A 54 3.25 -0.33 -7.42
N ILE A 55 2.55 -0.82 -8.43
CA ILE A 55 2.86 -2.11 -9.05
C ILE A 55 4.15 -2.01 -9.90
N HIS A 56 4.38 -0.85 -10.51
CA HIS A 56 5.56 -0.65 -11.35
C HIS A 56 6.62 0.15 -10.59
N LEU A 57 7.64 -0.54 -10.09
CA LEU A 57 8.73 0.05 -9.32
C LEU A 57 10.01 -0.01 -10.17
N GLY A 58 10.17 0.96 -11.06
CA GLY A 58 11.22 0.92 -12.07
C GLY A 58 10.95 -0.24 -13.00
N GLN A 59 11.89 -1.19 -13.10
CA GLN A 59 11.72 -2.41 -13.89
C GLN A 59 11.22 -3.59 -13.07
N LYS A 60 10.95 -3.37 -11.77
CA LYS A 60 10.52 -4.43 -10.87
C LYS A 60 9.01 -4.42 -10.72
N ASN A 61 8.47 -5.61 -10.48
CA ASN A 61 7.03 -5.80 -10.29
C ASN A 61 6.70 -5.79 -8.80
N GLY A 62 5.93 -4.80 -8.37
CA GLY A 62 5.54 -4.67 -6.96
C GLY A 62 4.73 -5.84 -6.44
N LEU A 63 4.09 -6.62 -7.31
CA LEU A 63 3.33 -7.81 -6.88
C LEU A 63 4.22 -8.86 -6.20
N THR A 64 5.53 -8.80 -6.42
CA THR A 64 6.48 -9.66 -5.71
C THR A 64 6.34 -9.48 -4.20
N LEU A 65 6.19 -8.25 -3.75
CA LEU A 65 5.98 -7.95 -2.33
C LEU A 65 4.67 -8.56 -1.82
N VAL A 66 3.60 -8.42 -2.61
CA VAL A 66 2.28 -8.96 -2.23
C VAL A 66 2.35 -10.48 -2.05
N HIS A 67 2.93 -11.18 -3.02
CA HIS A 67 3.07 -12.63 -2.95
C HIS A 67 3.82 -13.05 -1.69
N TRP A 68 4.90 -12.35 -1.37
CA TRP A 68 5.69 -12.66 -0.19
C TRP A 68 4.89 -12.43 1.09
N VAL A 69 4.23 -11.26 1.21
CA VAL A 69 3.46 -10.90 2.40
C VAL A 69 2.35 -11.92 2.66
N ARG A 70 1.67 -12.37 1.61
CA ARG A 70 0.55 -13.31 1.78
C ARG A 70 0.98 -14.70 2.22
N LYS A 71 2.27 -15.02 2.16
CA LYS A 71 2.83 -16.26 2.70
C LYS A 71 3.23 -16.14 4.17
N GLN A 72 3.20 -14.93 4.74
CA GLN A 72 3.62 -14.69 6.11
C GLN A 72 2.41 -14.62 7.02
N ARG A 73 2.27 -15.59 7.94
CA ARG A 73 1.11 -15.63 8.85
C ARG A 73 0.99 -14.38 9.70
N HIS A 74 2.13 -13.87 10.20
CA HIS A 74 2.13 -12.70 11.08
C HIS A 74 1.76 -11.41 10.35
N LEU A 75 1.68 -11.43 9.02
CA LEU A 75 1.29 -10.28 8.20
C LEU A 75 -0.09 -10.45 7.56
N ALA A 76 -0.84 -11.47 7.98
CA ALA A 76 -2.14 -11.77 7.38
C ALA A 76 -3.14 -10.62 7.51
N HIS A 77 -3.00 -9.79 8.55
CA HIS A 77 -3.91 -8.66 8.81
C HIS A 77 -3.56 -7.42 8.01
N VAL A 78 -2.40 -7.37 7.33
CA VAL A 78 -1.98 -6.19 6.59
C VAL A 78 -2.83 -6.03 5.35
N GLN A 79 -3.43 -4.84 5.20
CA GLN A 79 -4.23 -4.51 4.02
C GLN A 79 -3.31 -3.99 2.93
N ILE A 80 -3.46 -4.50 1.72
CA ILE A 80 -2.64 -4.07 0.59
C ILE A 80 -3.54 -3.49 -0.48
N ALA A 81 -3.33 -2.21 -0.77
CA ALA A 81 -4.01 -1.51 -1.84
C ALA A 81 -2.99 -1.26 -2.95
N ALA A 82 -3.21 -1.85 -4.11
CA ALA A 82 -2.39 -1.59 -5.28
C ALA A 82 -2.73 -0.20 -5.83
N VAL A 83 -1.72 0.53 -6.26
CA VAL A 83 -1.90 1.83 -6.91
C VAL A 83 -1.20 1.76 -8.26
N THR A 84 -1.93 1.97 -9.33
CA THR A 84 -1.37 1.76 -10.66
C THR A 84 -1.99 2.69 -11.70
N GLY A 85 -1.20 3.05 -12.72
CA GLY A 85 -1.71 3.72 -13.90
C GLY A 85 -2.36 2.77 -14.90
N LEU A 86 -2.22 1.45 -14.68
CA LEU A 86 -2.78 0.44 -15.57
C LEU A 86 -4.15 0.01 -15.07
N ASN A 87 -5.11 -0.09 -15.99
CA ASN A 87 -6.47 -0.45 -15.64
C ASN A 87 -7.10 -1.45 -16.62
N THR A 88 -6.26 -2.22 -17.33
CA THR A 88 -6.78 -3.28 -18.19
C THR A 88 -7.33 -4.41 -17.33
N PHE A 89 -8.26 -5.18 -17.90
CA PHE A 89 -8.84 -6.33 -17.20
C PHE A 89 -7.76 -7.31 -16.75
N LYS A 90 -6.75 -7.54 -17.62
CA LYS A 90 -5.65 -8.45 -17.31
C LYS A 90 -4.86 -7.97 -16.10
N ASP A 91 -4.57 -6.68 -16.03
CA ASP A 91 -3.81 -6.10 -14.90
C ASP A 91 -4.60 -6.19 -13.61
N LEU A 92 -5.88 -5.84 -13.64
CA LEU A 92 -6.74 -5.91 -12.45
C LEU A 92 -6.87 -7.35 -11.96
N LYS A 93 -6.97 -8.30 -12.88
CA LYS A 93 -7.02 -9.72 -12.53
C LYS A 93 -5.75 -10.18 -11.85
N SER A 94 -4.58 -9.81 -12.39
CA SER A 94 -3.28 -10.17 -11.81
C SER A 94 -3.11 -9.58 -10.40
N ILE A 95 -3.53 -8.35 -10.21
CA ILE A 95 -3.46 -7.66 -8.93
C ILE A 95 -4.32 -8.40 -7.88
N GLY A 96 -5.54 -8.75 -8.24
CA GLY A 96 -6.42 -9.49 -7.34
C GLY A 96 -5.92 -10.89 -7.02
N GLU A 97 -5.42 -11.60 -8.04
CA GLU A 97 -4.88 -12.96 -7.86
C GLU A 97 -3.63 -12.97 -6.99
N ALA A 98 -2.84 -11.89 -7.01
CA ALA A 98 -1.67 -11.78 -6.16
C ALA A 98 -2.01 -11.64 -4.68
N GLY A 99 -3.22 -11.22 -4.36
CA GLY A 99 -3.68 -11.09 -2.98
C GLY A 99 -3.83 -9.66 -2.50
N CYS A 100 -3.93 -8.69 -3.42
CA CYS A 100 -4.26 -7.30 -3.05
C CYS A 100 -5.72 -7.21 -2.61
N ASP A 101 -5.97 -6.41 -1.59
CA ASP A 101 -7.33 -6.23 -1.05
C ASP A 101 -8.15 -5.27 -1.90
N THR A 102 -7.49 -4.29 -2.50
CA THR A 102 -8.15 -3.33 -3.38
C THR A 102 -7.13 -2.73 -4.35
N CYS A 103 -7.63 -1.94 -5.29
CA CYS A 103 -6.80 -1.29 -6.29
C CYS A 103 -7.32 0.13 -6.54
N PHE A 104 -6.38 1.08 -6.59
CA PHE A 104 -6.66 2.45 -6.98
C PHE A 104 -5.90 2.75 -8.26
N THR A 105 -6.54 3.43 -9.20
CA THR A 105 -5.87 3.91 -10.41
C THR A 105 -5.31 5.31 -10.16
N LYS A 106 -4.19 5.63 -10.80
CA LYS A 106 -3.60 6.98 -10.74
C LYS A 106 -4.28 7.89 -11.75
N PRO A 107 -4.56 9.15 -11.40
CA PRO A 107 -4.38 9.76 -10.09
C PRO A 107 -5.40 9.24 -9.07
N ILE A 108 -4.97 9.05 -7.83
CA ILE A 108 -5.85 8.50 -6.80
C ILE A 108 -6.99 9.49 -6.52
N ASP A 109 -8.20 8.93 -6.42
CA ASP A 109 -9.35 9.63 -5.87
C ASP A 109 -9.21 9.63 -4.34
N PHE A 110 -8.85 10.77 -3.75
CA PHE A 110 -8.62 10.87 -2.32
C PHE A 110 -9.88 10.64 -1.49
N LYS A 111 -11.05 10.94 -2.05
CA LYS A 111 -12.30 10.62 -1.37
C LYS A 111 -12.47 9.10 -1.22
N ALA A 112 -12.21 8.37 -2.30
CA ALA A 112 -12.28 6.91 -2.27
C ALA A 112 -11.24 6.33 -1.31
N LEU A 113 -10.03 6.89 -1.29
CA LEU A 113 -8.98 6.44 -0.36
C LEU A 113 -9.39 6.71 1.08
N ARG A 114 -9.97 7.88 1.38
CA ARG A 114 -10.47 8.21 2.71
C ARG A 114 -11.52 7.20 3.17
N GLU A 115 -12.47 6.88 2.29
CA GLU A 115 -13.53 5.93 2.60
C GLU A 115 -12.95 4.53 2.85
N TYR A 116 -11.99 4.13 2.06
CA TYR A 116 -11.32 2.84 2.23
C TYR A 116 -10.63 2.76 3.60
N LEU A 117 -9.79 3.75 3.93
CA LEU A 117 -9.08 3.77 5.20
C LEU A 117 -10.03 3.82 6.39
N ALA A 118 -11.13 4.56 6.26
CA ALA A 118 -12.14 4.65 7.33
C ALA A 118 -12.88 3.32 7.52
N SER A 119 -12.96 2.49 6.49
CA SER A 119 -13.63 1.19 6.58
C SER A 119 -12.78 0.12 7.25
N LEU A 120 -11.48 0.35 7.41
CA LEU A 120 -10.56 -0.64 7.96
C LEU A 120 -10.51 -0.54 9.48
N SER A 121 -10.47 -1.71 10.13
CA SER A 121 -10.26 -1.76 11.57
C SER A 121 -8.79 -1.50 11.88
N VAL A 122 -8.54 -0.68 12.91
CA VAL A 122 -7.19 -0.54 13.44
C VAL A 122 -6.95 -1.72 14.36
N PRO A 123 -5.82 -2.46 14.22
CA PRO A 123 -5.53 -3.56 15.12
C PRO A 123 -5.55 -3.07 16.57
N SER A 124 -6.28 -3.77 17.42
CA SER A 124 -6.34 -3.40 18.82
C SER A 124 -5.01 -3.73 19.49
N VAL A 125 -4.51 -2.77 20.25
CA VAL A 125 -3.34 -2.98 21.09
C VAL A 125 -3.85 -3.52 22.41
N SER A 126 -3.78 -4.79 22.55
CA SER A 126 -4.19 -5.43 23.79
C SER A 126 -3.00 -6.02 24.52
#